data_43e4bb6af240f8a03d9704bc2cc8ad66
#
_entry.id   43e4bb6af240f8a03d9704bc2cc8ad66
#
_cell.length_a   1.000
_cell.length_b   1.000
_cell.length_c   1.000
_cell.angle_alpha   90.00
_cell.angle_beta   90.00
_cell.angle_gamma   90.00
#
_symmetry.space_group_name_H-M   'P 1'
#
loop_
_entity.id
_entity.type
_entity.pdbx_description
1 polymer ?
#
loop_
_entity_poly.entity_id
_entity_poly.type
_entity_poly.pdbx_seq_one_letter_code
_entity_poly.pdbx_strand_id
1 'polypeptide(L)'
;IDRTDPADPIARQFVPSLAELDVRQEELPDPIGDHTHEPVAGIVHRYPDRVLLKAVSVCPVYCRFCFRREMVGPDKDGNLSPAELDAALAYIRQHHEIWEVIITGGDPFMLSARRASALTRELEAIPHVKVIRWHTRMPIADPDRISPEFVAAIRSSVKAVYVAVHCNHPRELTPAVREACARLIDSGIPLLSQTV
;
A
#
# COMPACT_ATOMS: atom_id res chain seq x y z
N ILE A 1 13.93 -13.73 -11.07
CA ILE A 1 15.17 -13.02 -11.38
C ILE A 1 16.07 -13.96 -12.16
N ASP A 2 16.50 -13.53 -13.33
CA ASP A 2 17.55 -14.19 -14.09
C ASP A 2 18.91 -13.66 -13.62
N ARG A 3 19.70 -14.52 -12.98
CA ARG A 3 21.01 -14.14 -12.43
C ARG A 3 22.11 -14.03 -13.52
N THR A 4 21.82 -14.51 -14.72
CA THR A 4 22.76 -14.46 -15.85
C THR A 4 22.56 -13.22 -16.72
N ASP A 5 21.43 -12.53 -16.57
CA ASP A 5 21.11 -11.29 -17.27
C ASP A 5 21.32 -10.07 -16.34
N PRO A 6 22.39 -9.26 -16.51
CA PRO A 6 22.61 -8.06 -15.72
C PRO A 6 21.54 -6.97 -15.94
N ALA A 7 20.74 -7.09 -17.00
CA ALA A 7 19.65 -6.18 -17.33
C ALA A 7 18.28 -6.75 -16.96
N ASP A 8 18.22 -7.86 -16.20
CA ASP A 8 16.95 -8.49 -15.82
C ASP A 8 15.98 -7.47 -15.22
N PRO A 9 14.80 -7.26 -15.81
CA PRO A 9 13.85 -6.23 -15.39
C PRO A 9 13.25 -6.47 -14.02
N ILE A 10 13.28 -7.72 -13.52
CA ILE A 10 12.82 -8.03 -12.17
C ILE A 10 13.95 -7.74 -11.17
N ALA A 11 15.19 -8.14 -11.49
CA ALA A 11 16.35 -7.84 -10.63
C ALA A 11 16.50 -6.33 -10.40
N ARG A 12 16.37 -5.52 -11.45
CA ARG A 12 16.46 -4.05 -11.36
C ARG A 12 15.47 -3.40 -10.41
N GLN A 13 14.37 -4.07 -10.11
CA GLN A 13 13.37 -3.54 -9.18
C GLN A 13 13.74 -3.75 -7.71
N PHE A 14 14.62 -4.72 -7.40
CA PHE A 14 14.85 -5.17 -6.02
C PHE A 14 16.30 -5.28 -5.61
N VAL A 15 17.21 -5.52 -6.58
CA VAL A 15 18.63 -5.68 -6.29
C VAL A 15 19.29 -4.31 -6.28
N PRO A 16 19.90 -3.89 -5.15
CA PRO A 16 20.60 -2.60 -5.08
C PRO A 16 21.83 -2.58 -5.98
N SER A 17 22.22 -1.41 -6.45
CA SER A 17 23.42 -1.20 -7.23
C SER A 17 24.31 -0.14 -6.58
N LEU A 18 25.62 -0.17 -6.89
CA LEU A 18 26.58 0.83 -6.39
C LEU A 18 26.23 2.25 -6.87
N ALA A 19 25.54 2.39 -8.01
CA ALA A 19 25.09 3.68 -8.51
C ALA A 19 24.12 4.41 -7.57
N GLU A 20 23.48 3.70 -6.64
CA GLU A 20 22.58 4.29 -5.65
C GLU A 20 23.33 4.99 -4.49
N LEU A 21 24.66 4.80 -4.41
CA LEU A 21 25.50 5.51 -3.44
C LEU A 21 25.93 6.89 -3.96
N ASP A 22 25.74 7.16 -5.24
CA ASP A 22 25.99 8.48 -5.87
C ASP A 22 24.77 9.37 -5.63
N VAL A 23 24.70 9.95 -4.42
CA VAL A 23 23.60 10.84 -4.01
C VAL A 23 23.82 12.22 -4.63
N ARG A 24 22.86 12.69 -5.40
CA ARG A 24 22.88 14.00 -6.03
C ARG A 24 22.29 15.07 -5.11
N GLN A 25 22.73 16.30 -5.30
CA GLN A 25 22.30 17.43 -4.46
C GLN A 25 20.78 17.72 -4.57
N GLU A 26 20.16 17.34 -5.67
CA GLU A 26 18.74 17.53 -5.94
C GLU A 26 17.85 16.45 -5.34
N GLU A 27 18.43 15.35 -4.84
CA GLU A 27 17.66 14.26 -4.23
C GLU A 27 17.14 14.66 -2.86
N LEU A 28 15.85 14.39 -2.63
CA LEU A 28 15.16 14.71 -1.38
C LEU A 28 14.77 13.42 -0.64
N PRO A 29 14.89 13.39 0.70
CA PRO A 29 14.41 12.27 1.51
C PRO A 29 12.89 12.06 1.39
N ASP A 30 12.14 13.13 1.19
CA ASP A 30 10.70 13.14 0.93
C ASP A 30 10.39 13.82 -0.42
N PRO A 31 10.63 13.12 -1.55
CA PRO A 31 10.56 13.73 -2.88
C PRO A 31 9.13 14.12 -3.29
N ILE A 32 8.12 13.57 -2.62
CA ILE A 32 6.71 13.88 -2.90
C ILE A 32 6.07 14.76 -1.81
N GLY A 33 6.81 15.15 -0.76
CA GLY A 33 6.34 16.06 0.27
C GLY A 33 5.23 15.48 1.17
N ASP A 34 5.29 14.20 1.49
CA ASP A 34 4.31 13.56 2.38
C ASP A 34 4.27 14.25 3.74
N HIS A 35 5.45 14.58 4.32
CA HIS A 35 5.54 15.25 5.63
C HIS A 35 4.86 16.62 5.68
N THR A 36 4.89 17.37 4.57
CA THR A 36 4.25 18.69 4.48
C THR A 36 2.72 18.58 4.57
N HIS A 37 2.17 17.44 4.20
CA HIS A 37 0.75 17.17 4.15
C HIS A 37 0.27 16.17 5.21
N GLU A 38 1.07 15.95 6.27
CA GLU A 38 0.77 15.01 7.35
C GLU A 38 0.22 15.74 8.59
N PRO A 39 -1.10 16.02 8.66
CA PRO A 39 -1.71 16.74 9.77
C PRO A 39 -1.73 15.95 11.09
N VAL A 40 -1.79 14.62 10.99
CA VAL A 40 -1.66 13.67 12.10
C VAL A 40 -0.86 12.45 11.61
N ALA A 41 -0.21 11.75 12.51
CA ALA A 41 0.59 10.58 12.19
C ALA A 41 -0.19 9.59 11.31
N GLY A 42 0.42 9.19 10.21
CA GLY A 42 -0.15 8.22 9.27
C GLY A 42 -1.14 8.79 8.24
N ILE A 43 -1.58 10.03 8.33
CA ILE A 43 -2.45 10.66 7.32
C ILE A 43 -1.64 11.59 6.42
N VAL A 44 -1.76 11.40 5.10
CA VAL A 44 -1.31 12.40 4.13
C VAL A 44 -2.55 12.95 3.41
N HIS A 45 -2.86 14.23 3.65
CA HIS A 45 -4.04 14.92 3.12
C HIS A 45 -3.62 16.03 2.15
N ARG A 46 -3.32 15.66 0.92
CA ARG A 46 -2.91 16.57 -0.16
C ARG A 46 -4.07 17.04 -1.02
N TYR A 47 -5.05 16.17 -1.25
CA TYR A 47 -6.21 16.42 -2.10
C TYR A 47 -7.46 16.59 -1.23
N PRO A 48 -8.37 17.51 -1.55
CA PRO A 48 -9.48 17.84 -0.67
C PRO A 48 -10.43 16.68 -0.41
N ASP A 49 -10.52 15.72 -1.34
CA ASP A 49 -11.53 14.67 -1.35
C ASP A 49 -11.01 13.27 -0.94
N ARG A 50 -9.71 13.15 -0.68
CA ARG A 50 -9.08 11.85 -0.37
C ARG A 50 -7.84 11.96 0.50
N VAL A 51 -7.56 10.92 1.25
CA VAL A 51 -6.34 10.83 2.06
C VAL A 51 -5.62 9.52 1.83
N LEU A 52 -4.29 9.54 2.05
CA LEU A 52 -3.54 8.33 2.29
C LEU A 52 -3.58 8.02 3.80
N LEU A 53 -3.80 6.76 4.14
CA LEU A 53 -3.61 6.23 5.48
C LEU A 53 -2.40 5.28 5.44
N LYS A 54 -1.27 5.75 5.99
CA LYS A 54 -0.02 4.99 6.10
C LYS A 54 -0.11 4.04 7.31
N ALA A 55 -0.79 2.91 7.13
CA ALA A 55 -1.11 1.99 8.22
C ALA A 55 0.09 1.18 8.72
N VAL A 56 1.11 1.00 7.87
CA VAL A 56 2.31 0.19 8.13
C VAL A 56 3.54 0.82 7.49
N SER A 57 4.75 0.51 8.03
CA SER A 57 6.04 0.92 7.45
C SER A 57 6.86 -0.24 6.89
N VAL A 58 6.32 -1.47 6.88
CA VAL A 58 7.01 -2.67 6.38
C VAL A 58 6.45 -3.11 5.04
N CYS A 59 7.31 -3.75 4.22
CA CYS A 59 6.96 -4.29 2.91
C CYS A 59 7.43 -5.75 2.79
N PRO A 60 6.80 -6.56 1.92
CA PRO A 60 7.31 -7.91 1.62
C PRO A 60 8.62 -7.88 0.84
N VAL A 61 8.83 -6.82 0.05
CA VAL A 61 10.04 -6.53 -0.72
C VAL A 61 10.27 -5.02 -0.77
N TYR A 62 11.54 -4.60 -0.83
CA TYR A 62 11.90 -3.17 -0.88
C TYR A 62 12.28 -2.80 -2.31
N CYS A 63 11.38 -2.09 -2.98
CA CYS A 63 11.56 -1.65 -4.37
C CYS A 63 12.62 -0.55 -4.47
N ARG A 64 13.55 -0.66 -5.43
CA ARG A 64 14.64 0.32 -5.59
C ARG A 64 14.16 1.72 -6.02
N PHE A 65 13.02 1.78 -6.68
CA PHE A 65 12.35 3.02 -7.09
C PHE A 65 11.35 3.56 -6.06
N CYS A 66 11.37 3.05 -4.82
CA CYS A 66 10.43 3.50 -3.79
C CYS A 66 10.71 4.93 -3.36
N PHE A 67 9.78 5.84 -3.62
CA PHE A 67 9.89 7.24 -3.19
C PHE A 67 9.70 7.43 -1.68
N ARG A 68 9.21 6.40 -0.96
CA ARG A 68 9.12 6.35 0.51
C ARG A 68 10.24 5.52 1.15
N ARG A 69 11.33 5.24 0.46
CA ARG A 69 12.41 4.37 0.96
C ARG A 69 12.97 4.84 2.32
N GLU A 70 12.96 6.15 2.58
CA GLU A 70 13.42 6.71 3.85
C GLU A 70 12.41 6.55 5.00
N MET A 71 11.14 6.25 4.68
CA MET A 71 10.03 6.12 5.63
C MET A 71 9.62 4.67 5.87
N VAL A 72 10.04 3.74 5.02
CA VAL A 72 9.69 2.31 5.09
C VAL A 72 10.93 1.47 5.32
N GLY A 73 10.82 0.42 6.11
CA GLY A 73 11.91 -0.49 6.40
C GLY A 73 11.69 -1.29 7.67
N PRO A 74 12.51 -2.35 7.90
CA PRO A 74 12.41 -3.17 9.09
C PRO A 74 12.79 -2.42 10.37
N ASP A 75 13.61 -1.37 10.26
CA ASP A 75 14.10 -0.56 11.39
C ASP A 75 13.18 0.64 11.69
N LYS A 76 12.05 0.75 10.99
CA LYS A 76 11.04 1.79 11.25
C LYS A 76 9.98 1.27 12.23
N ASP A 77 9.20 2.17 12.81
CA ASP A 77 8.25 1.89 13.90
C ASP A 77 7.13 0.86 13.56
N GLY A 78 7.19 0.26 12.39
CA GLY A 78 6.30 -0.83 11.98
C GLY A 78 4.90 -0.34 11.61
N ASN A 79 3.93 -0.68 12.46
CA ASN A 79 2.54 -0.24 12.28
C ASN A 79 2.28 1.01 13.14
N LEU A 80 1.28 1.79 12.74
CA LEU A 80 0.73 2.81 13.64
C LEU A 80 0.36 2.17 14.99
N SER A 81 0.70 2.85 16.07
CA SER A 81 0.21 2.49 17.39
C SER A 81 -1.32 2.62 17.45
N PRO A 82 -1.99 1.96 18.40
CA PRO A 82 -3.44 2.11 18.55
C PRO A 82 -3.88 3.58 18.67
N ALA A 83 -3.15 4.39 19.44
CA ALA A 83 -3.46 5.81 19.65
C ALA A 83 -3.31 6.64 18.35
N GLU A 84 -2.26 6.37 17.57
CA GLU A 84 -2.06 7.03 16.27
C GLU A 84 -3.13 6.63 15.25
N LEU A 85 -3.50 5.35 15.22
CA LEU A 85 -4.59 4.88 14.35
C LEU A 85 -5.92 5.52 14.74
N ASP A 86 -6.22 5.61 16.03
CA ASP A 86 -7.44 6.27 16.53
C ASP A 86 -7.45 7.75 16.15
N ALA A 87 -6.32 8.45 16.26
CA ALA A 87 -6.18 9.85 15.85
C ALA A 87 -6.38 10.01 14.33
N ALA A 88 -5.81 9.11 13.52
CA ALA A 88 -5.98 9.10 12.07
C ALA A 88 -7.44 8.89 11.67
N LEU A 89 -8.12 7.92 12.29
CA LEU A 89 -9.54 7.66 12.05
C LEU A 89 -10.43 8.83 12.54
N ALA A 90 -10.08 9.47 13.67
CA ALA A 90 -10.78 10.65 14.15
C ALA A 90 -10.63 11.83 13.18
N TYR A 91 -9.43 12.01 12.60
CA TYR A 91 -9.19 13.01 11.57
C TYR A 91 -10.10 12.77 10.35
N ILE A 92 -10.15 11.53 9.84
CA ILE A 92 -11.02 11.19 8.70
C ILE A 92 -12.50 11.47 9.05
N ARG A 93 -12.96 11.11 10.26
CA ARG A 93 -14.34 11.35 10.70
C ARG A 93 -14.72 12.83 10.75
N GLN A 94 -13.78 13.72 11.06
CA GLN A 94 -13.99 15.16 11.17
C GLN A 94 -13.98 15.88 9.81
N HIS A 95 -13.38 15.28 8.78
CA HIS A 95 -13.23 15.86 7.44
C HIS A 95 -14.24 15.24 6.47
N HIS A 96 -15.44 15.78 6.45
CA HIS A 96 -16.57 15.23 5.70
C HIS A 96 -16.40 15.26 4.18
N GLU A 97 -15.48 16.06 3.66
CA GLU A 97 -15.08 16.13 2.27
C GLU A 97 -14.31 14.89 1.79
N ILE A 98 -13.70 14.13 2.71
CA ILE A 98 -12.96 12.92 2.40
C ILE A 98 -13.94 11.80 2.03
N TRP A 99 -14.05 11.46 0.78
CA TRP A 99 -14.89 10.35 0.33
C TRP A 99 -14.09 9.09 -0.02
N GLU A 100 -12.75 9.20 -0.20
CA GLU A 100 -11.86 8.08 -0.48
C GLU A 100 -10.71 8.00 0.52
N VAL A 101 -10.47 6.80 1.06
CA VAL A 101 -9.30 6.50 1.89
C VAL A 101 -8.42 5.49 1.18
N ILE A 102 -7.16 5.85 0.94
CA ILE A 102 -6.16 5.02 0.29
C ILE A 102 -5.22 4.47 1.35
N ILE A 103 -5.31 3.18 1.61
CA ILE A 103 -4.47 2.50 2.60
C ILE A 103 -3.15 2.11 1.94
N THR A 104 -2.05 2.57 2.52
CA THR A 104 -0.68 2.49 1.98
C THR A 104 0.35 2.59 3.12
N GLY A 105 1.52 3.18 2.85
CA GLY A 105 2.66 3.36 3.76
C GLY A 105 3.83 2.54 3.28
N GLY A 106 4.13 1.43 3.98
CA GLY A 106 4.75 0.24 3.40
C GLY A 106 3.72 -0.50 2.56
N ASP A 107 3.63 -1.81 2.72
CA ASP A 107 2.60 -2.59 2.04
C ASP A 107 1.50 -2.97 3.05
N PRO A 108 0.28 -2.44 2.93
CA PRO A 108 -0.78 -2.70 3.90
C PRO A 108 -1.26 -4.16 3.94
N PHE A 109 -0.92 -4.98 2.94
CA PHE A 109 -1.18 -6.42 2.97
C PHE A 109 -0.21 -7.20 3.87
N MET A 110 0.76 -6.50 4.50
CA MET A 110 1.52 -7.03 5.63
C MET A 110 0.68 -7.14 6.92
N LEU A 111 -0.45 -6.46 7.00
CA LEU A 111 -1.38 -6.61 8.11
C LEU A 111 -1.91 -8.06 8.19
N SER A 112 -2.18 -8.53 9.40
CA SER A 112 -2.94 -9.78 9.56
C SER A 112 -4.40 -9.58 9.11
N ALA A 113 -5.08 -10.65 8.70
CA ALA A 113 -6.49 -10.61 8.33
C ALA A 113 -7.35 -9.94 9.42
N ARG A 114 -7.08 -10.24 10.70
CA ARG A 114 -7.76 -9.62 11.84
C ARG A 114 -7.60 -8.08 11.87
N ARG A 115 -6.38 -7.58 11.65
CA ARG A 115 -6.10 -6.13 11.63
C ARG A 115 -6.69 -5.45 10.41
N ALA A 116 -6.57 -6.08 9.24
CA ALA A 116 -7.18 -5.60 8.01
C ALA A 116 -8.71 -5.50 8.13
N SER A 117 -9.35 -6.52 8.70
CA SER A 117 -10.79 -6.53 8.97
C SER A 117 -11.20 -5.44 9.97
N ALA A 118 -10.44 -5.24 11.03
CA ALA A 118 -10.72 -4.18 12.01
C ALA A 118 -10.66 -2.80 11.33
N LEU A 119 -9.61 -2.54 10.55
CA LEU A 119 -9.47 -1.27 9.82
C LEU A 119 -10.59 -1.06 8.79
N THR A 120 -10.94 -2.10 8.04
CA THR A 120 -12.06 -2.04 7.08
C THR A 120 -13.35 -1.64 7.78
N ARG A 121 -13.69 -2.27 8.92
CA ARG A 121 -14.89 -1.95 9.68
C ARG A 121 -14.91 -0.53 10.24
N GLU A 122 -13.78 -0.04 10.73
CA GLU A 122 -13.67 1.36 11.19
C GLU A 122 -13.97 2.36 10.05
N LEU A 123 -13.44 2.09 8.84
CA LEU A 123 -13.72 2.91 7.68
C LEU A 123 -15.16 2.76 7.15
N GLU A 124 -15.73 1.56 7.24
CA GLU A 124 -17.15 1.32 6.93
C GLU A 124 -18.08 2.17 7.78
N ALA A 125 -17.74 2.34 9.07
CA ALA A 125 -18.54 3.10 10.02
C ALA A 125 -18.53 4.62 9.75
N ILE A 126 -17.67 5.13 8.85
CA ILE A 126 -17.60 6.55 8.50
C ILE A 126 -18.55 6.84 7.32
N PRO A 127 -19.67 7.55 7.49
CA PRO A 127 -20.74 7.63 6.48
C PRO A 127 -20.33 8.30 5.16
N HIS A 128 -19.46 9.32 5.23
CA HIS A 128 -19.02 10.09 4.05
C HIS A 128 -17.93 9.38 3.23
N VAL A 129 -17.14 8.49 3.84
CA VAL A 129 -16.22 7.62 3.09
C VAL A 129 -17.03 6.67 2.22
N LYS A 130 -16.76 6.64 0.92
CA LYS A 130 -17.46 5.80 -0.07
C LYS A 130 -16.53 4.75 -0.67
N VAL A 131 -15.24 5.07 -0.74
CA VAL A 131 -14.23 4.22 -1.37
C VAL A 131 -13.09 3.93 -0.39
N ILE A 132 -12.74 2.66 -0.29
CA ILE A 132 -11.55 2.17 0.40
C ILE A 132 -10.64 1.56 -0.68
N ARG A 133 -9.43 2.09 -0.84
CA ARG A 133 -8.48 1.57 -1.83
C ARG A 133 -7.21 1.11 -1.14
N TRP A 134 -6.81 -0.12 -1.41
CA TRP A 134 -5.59 -0.72 -0.91
C TRP A 134 -4.51 -0.66 -1.98
N HIS A 135 -3.33 -0.09 -1.66
CA HIS A 135 -2.17 -0.09 -2.54
C HIS A 135 -1.19 -1.14 -2.09
N THR A 136 -0.92 -2.14 -2.92
CA THR A 136 -0.11 -3.29 -2.51
C THR A 136 0.71 -3.87 -3.66
N ARG A 137 1.85 -4.44 -3.32
CA ARG A 137 2.63 -5.31 -4.20
C ARG A 137 2.52 -6.79 -3.79
N MET A 138 1.80 -7.08 -2.72
CA MET A 138 1.72 -8.44 -2.16
C MET A 138 1.30 -9.51 -3.16
N PRO A 139 0.30 -9.31 -4.04
CA PRO A 139 -0.04 -10.33 -5.04
C PRO A 139 1.14 -10.73 -5.93
N ILE A 140 2.08 -9.81 -6.16
CA ILE A 140 3.28 -10.03 -6.98
C ILE A 140 4.41 -10.67 -6.16
N ALA A 141 4.60 -10.19 -4.93
CA ALA A 141 5.73 -10.58 -4.08
C ALA A 141 5.51 -11.90 -3.36
N ASP A 142 4.29 -12.13 -2.89
CA ASP A 142 3.87 -13.33 -2.15
C ASP A 142 2.37 -13.60 -2.40
N PRO A 143 2.02 -14.23 -3.55
CA PRO A 143 0.63 -14.49 -3.94
C PRO A 143 -0.13 -15.38 -2.95
N ASP A 144 0.56 -16.20 -2.14
CA ASP A 144 -0.06 -17.09 -1.16
C ASP A 144 -0.69 -16.31 0.01
N ARG A 145 -0.21 -15.10 0.27
CA ARG A 145 -0.81 -14.19 1.25
C ARG A 145 -2.23 -13.72 0.88
N ILE A 146 -2.61 -13.81 -0.41
CA ILE A 146 -3.95 -13.48 -0.87
C ILE A 146 -4.88 -14.65 -0.60
N SER A 147 -4.95 -15.05 0.65
CA SER A 147 -5.82 -16.14 1.10
C SER A 147 -7.30 -15.73 1.08
N PRO A 148 -8.25 -16.69 0.99
CA PRO A 148 -9.68 -16.38 1.11
C PRO A 148 -10.03 -15.63 2.38
N GLU A 149 -9.37 -15.94 3.50
CA GLU A 149 -9.54 -15.25 4.78
C GLU A 149 -9.11 -13.77 4.68
N PHE A 150 -7.96 -13.50 4.06
CA PHE A 150 -7.47 -12.13 3.89
C PHE A 150 -8.38 -11.33 2.94
N VAL A 151 -8.81 -11.94 1.84
CA VAL A 151 -9.75 -11.33 0.89
C VAL A 151 -11.06 -10.97 1.58
N ALA A 152 -11.60 -11.88 2.39
CA ALA A 152 -12.81 -11.61 3.19
C ALA A 152 -12.61 -10.46 4.20
N ALA A 153 -11.40 -10.35 4.75
CA ALA A 153 -11.06 -9.32 5.75
C ALA A 153 -11.04 -7.89 5.18
N ILE A 154 -10.68 -7.73 3.91
CA ILE A 154 -10.62 -6.41 3.24
C ILE A 154 -11.90 -6.05 2.49
N ARG A 155 -12.84 -6.99 2.31
CA ARG A 155 -14.13 -6.72 1.67
C ARG A 155 -15.00 -5.82 2.53
N SER A 156 -15.83 -5.02 1.85
CA SER A 156 -16.92 -4.28 2.45
C SER A 156 -18.23 -4.62 1.74
N SER A 157 -19.32 -4.69 2.50
CA SER A 157 -20.67 -4.83 1.96
C SER A 157 -21.35 -3.50 1.68
N VAL A 158 -20.78 -2.41 2.19
CA VAL A 158 -21.39 -1.06 2.16
C VAL A 158 -20.52 0.01 1.51
N LYS A 159 -19.25 -0.29 1.25
CA LYS A 159 -18.29 0.60 0.58
C LYS A 159 -17.72 -0.06 -0.67
N ALA A 160 -17.37 0.75 -1.67
CA ALA A 160 -16.58 0.25 -2.79
C ALA A 160 -15.13 -0.01 -2.33
N VAL A 161 -14.64 -1.23 -2.53
CA VAL A 161 -13.25 -1.59 -2.22
C VAL A 161 -12.51 -1.84 -3.53
N TYR A 162 -11.34 -1.21 -3.67
CA TYR A 162 -10.42 -1.41 -4.78
C TYR A 162 -9.06 -1.85 -4.29
N VAL A 163 -8.36 -2.64 -5.09
CA VAL A 163 -6.95 -2.97 -4.86
C VAL A 163 -6.13 -2.47 -6.05
N ALA A 164 -5.20 -1.55 -5.78
CA ALA A 164 -4.20 -1.11 -6.74
C ALA A 164 -2.97 -2.01 -6.62
N VAL A 165 -2.79 -2.88 -7.60
CA VAL A 165 -1.66 -3.83 -7.64
C VAL A 165 -0.46 -3.17 -8.28
N HIS A 166 0.66 -3.15 -7.57
CA HIS A 166 1.92 -2.63 -8.08
C HIS A 166 2.64 -3.72 -8.88
N CYS A 167 2.61 -3.59 -10.21
CA CYS A 167 3.20 -4.54 -11.17
C CYS A 167 3.83 -3.75 -12.33
N ASN A 168 5.11 -3.94 -12.59
CA ASN A 168 5.88 -3.16 -13.56
C ASN A 168 6.31 -3.93 -14.80
N HIS A 169 6.24 -5.27 -14.75
CA HIS A 169 6.71 -6.09 -15.87
C HIS A 169 5.83 -7.33 -16.08
N PRO A 170 5.54 -7.74 -17.33
CA PRO A 170 4.69 -8.89 -17.62
C PRO A 170 5.17 -10.22 -17.00
N ARG A 171 6.49 -10.40 -16.83
CA ARG A 171 7.06 -11.59 -16.16
C ARG A 171 6.69 -11.73 -14.68
N GLU A 172 6.19 -10.67 -14.05
CA GLU A 172 5.66 -10.72 -12.68
C GLU A 172 4.31 -11.43 -12.62
N LEU A 173 3.57 -11.47 -13.73
CA LEU A 173 2.24 -12.09 -13.82
C LEU A 173 2.34 -13.61 -14.03
N THR A 174 2.95 -14.30 -13.07
CA THR A 174 3.02 -15.78 -13.04
C THR A 174 1.63 -16.39 -12.86
N PRO A 175 1.45 -17.71 -13.11
CA PRO A 175 0.18 -18.39 -12.84
C PRO A 175 -0.35 -18.15 -11.42
N ALA A 176 0.51 -18.28 -10.39
CA ALA A 176 0.12 -18.06 -9.00
C ALA A 176 -0.34 -16.62 -8.75
N VAL A 177 0.33 -15.62 -9.35
CA VAL A 177 -0.09 -14.21 -9.27
C VAL A 177 -1.45 -13.98 -9.93
N ARG A 178 -1.69 -14.60 -11.10
CA ARG A 178 -2.98 -14.51 -11.77
C ARG A 178 -4.11 -15.11 -10.94
N GLU A 179 -3.86 -16.24 -10.29
CA GLU A 179 -4.81 -16.88 -9.38
C GLU A 179 -5.09 -15.99 -8.15
N ALA A 180 -4.06 -15.38 -7.57
CA ALA A 180 -4.21 -14.44 -6.47
C ALA A 180 -5.06 -13.22 -6.87
N CYS A 181 -4.82 -12.66 -8.05
CA CYS A 181 -5.63 -11.59 -8.61
C CYS A 181 -7.07 -12.04 -8.88
N ALA A 182 -7.27 -13.25 -9.42
CA ALA A 182 -8.60 -13.81 -9.66
C ALA A 182 -9.39 -13.94 -8.34
N ARG A 183 -8.77 -14.41 -7.25
CA ARG A 183 -9.41 -14.47 -5.93
C ARG A 183 -9.98 -13.13 -5.47
N LEU A 184 -9.28 -12.03 -5.72
CA LEU A 184 -9.76 -10.68 -5.41
C LEU A 184 -10.95 -10.32 -6.31
N ILE A 185 -10.82 -10.50 -7.62
CA ILE A 185 -11.86 -10.16 -8.61
C ILE A 185 -13.14 -10.98 -8.37
N ASP A 186 -13.02 -12.29 -8.18
CA ASP A 186 -14.15 -13.20 -7.95
C ASP A 186 -14.89 -12.89 -6.63
N SER A 187 -14.18 -12.22 -5.70
CA SER A 187 -14.76 -11.72 -4.45
C SER A 187 -15.40 -10.34 -4.59
N GLY A 188 -15.48 -9.77 -5.80
CA GLY A 188 -16.09 -8.48 -6.08
C GLY A 188 -15.18 -7.28 -5.79
N ILE A 189 -13.85 -7.47 -5.74
CA ILE A 189 -12.87 -6.41 -5.53
C ILE A 189 -12.19 -6.08 -6.87
N PRO A 190 -12.54 -4.98 -7.54
CA PRO A 190 -11.90 -4.55 -8.77
C PRO A 190 -10.41 -4.23 -8.55
N LEU A 191 -9.58 -4.57 -9.54
CA LEU A 191 -8.16 -4.29 -9.52
C LEU A 191 -7.83 -3.06 -10.38
N LEU A 192 -6.90 -2.28 -9.89
CA LEU A 192 -6.24 -1.19 -10.61
C LEU A 192 -4.76 -1.56 -10.77
N SER A 193 -4.13 -1.07 -11.83
CA SER A 193 -2.69 -1.20 -12.02
C SER A 193 -1.99 0.06 -11.57
N GLN A 194 -0.94 -0.10 -10.78
CA GLN A 194 0.04 0.94 -10.50
C GLN A 194 1.39 0.49 -11.07
N THR A 195 1.96 1.30 -11.93
CA THR A 195 3.22 1.02 -12.63
C THR A 195 4.16 2.22 -12.55
N VAL A 196 5.46 1.96 -12.63
CA VAL A 196 6.55 2.94 -12.69
C VAL A 196 7.26 2.80 -14.03
#